data_f618513c132f2255597ccd37aa7f463e
#
_entry.id   f618513c132f2255597ccd37aa7f463e
#
_cell.length_a   1.000
_cell.length_b   1.000
_cell.length_c   1.000
_cell.angle_alpha   90.00
_cell.angle_beta   90.00
_cell.angle_gamma   90.00
#
_symmetry.space_group_name_H-M   'P 1'
#
loop_
_entity.id
_entity.type
_entity.pdbx_description
1 polymer ?
#
loop_
_entity_poly.entity_id
_entity_poly.type
_entity_poly.pdbx_seq_one_letter_code
_entity_poly.pdbx_strand_id
1 'polypeptide(L)'
;MRLRCSGHLRAGYISNKIIITIKKKEVQSMLRVGFLTSGGDCQALNATMRGIAKGLYELFDEVEIYGFLEGYKGLMRGNYVKMKPADFSGIINKGGTILGSSRQPFKLMGQPTEDGLDKVKSMKETYKKLKLDCLCVLGGNGSQKTANLLSEEGLNVIGLPKTIDNDLWGTDMTFGFQSAVDIATTAID
;
A
#
# COMPACT_ATOMS: atom_id res chain seq x y z
N MET A 1 -5.95 -30.68 -9.93
CA MET A 1 -6.66 -30.84 -8.66
C MET A 1 -7.14 -29.46 -8.22
N ARG A 2 -8.43 -29.15 -8.42
CA ARG A 2 -9.02 -27.84 -8.13
C ARG A 2 -9.40 -27.77 -6.66
N LEU A 3 -8.81 -26.86 -5.88
CA LEU A 3 -9.27 -26.54 -4.54
C LEU A 3 -10.30 -25.40 -4.62
N ARG A 4 -11.55 -25.72 -4.32
CA ARG A 4 -12.61 -24.76 -4.10
C ARG A 4 -12.39 -24.10 -2.73
N CYS A 5 -12.24 -22.79 -2.70
CA CYS A 5 -12.34 -22.01 -1.46
C CYS A 5 -13.79 -21.58 -1.26
N SER A 6 -14.51 -22.31 -0.43
CA SER A 6 -15.75 -21.85 0.21
C SER A 6 -15.40 -21.50 1.65
N GLY A 7 -15.57 -20.26 2.07
CA GLY A 7 -15.39 -19.88 3.47
C GLY A 7 -15.59 -18.39 3.71
N HIS A 8 -16.70 -18.03 4.29
CA HIS A 8 -17.00 -16.70 4.82
C HIS A 8 -15.94 -16.28 5.84
N LEU A 9 -15.24 -15.19 5.62
CA LEU A 9 -14.24 -14.63 6.53
C LEU A 9 -14.80 -13.37 7.21
N ARG A 10 -14.98 -13.45 8.54
CA ARG A 10 -15.41 -12.34 9.40
C ARG A 10 -14.27 -11.32 9.59
N ALA A 11 -14.66 -10.05 9.70
CA ALA A 11 -13.81 -8.84 9.71
C ALA A 11 -12.71 -8.72 10.79
N GLY A 12 -12.57 -9.70 11.72
CA GLY A 12 -11.56 -9.65 12.80
C GLY A 12 -10.17 -10.20 12.44
N TYR A 13 -9.94 -10.67 11.20
CA TYR A 13 -8.78 -11.49 10.85
C TYR A 13 -7.73 -10.83 9.93
N ILE A 14 -7.94 -9.58 9.53
CA ILE A 14 -7.07 -8.93 8.54
C ILE A 14 -5.67 -8.65 9.11
N SER A 15 -5.56 -8.33 10.39
CA SER A 15 -4.26 -8.05 11.03
C SER A 15 -3.32 -9.26 11.01
N ASN A 16 -3.83 -10.46 11.30
CA ASN A 16 -2.99 -11.67 11.39
C ASN A 16 -2.69 -12.32 10.04
N LYS A 17 -3.53 -12.14 9.00
CA LYS A 17 -3.29 -12.76 7.69
C LYS A 17 -2.32 -11.98 6.79
N ILE A 18 -2.28 -10.67 6.89
CA ILE A 18 -1.28 -9.84 6.20
C ILE A 18 0.14 -10.23 6.63
N ILE A 19 0.30 -10.57 7.91
CA ILE A 19 1.59 -10.95 8.50
C ILE A 19 2.01 -12.39 8.14
N ILE A 20 1.07 -13.31 7.98
CA ILE A 20 1.35 -14.74 7.72
C ILE A 20 1.86 -14.99 6.29
N THR A 21 1.60 -14.10 5.33
CA THR A 21 2.07 -14.27 3.94
C THR A 21 3.55 -13.92 3.76
N ILE A 22 4.16 -13.22 4.71
CA ILE A 22 5.62 -13.06 4.75
C ILE A 22 6.18 -14.34 5.38
N LYS A 23 6.47 -15.36 4.56
CA LYS A 23 7.15 -16.58 4.99
C LYS A 23 8.41 -16.21 5.77
N LYS A 24 8.47 -16.58 7.04
CA LYS A 24 9.67 -16.53 7.88
C LYS A 24 10.79 -17.26 7.12
N LYS A 25 11.63 -16.56 6.42
CA LYS A 25 12.87 -17.11 5.90
C LYS A 25 13.79 -17.34 7.08
N GLU A 26 14.22 -18.58 7.28
CA GLU A 26 15.23 -18.99 8.25
C GLU A 26 16.62 -18.49 7.85
N VAL A 27 16.79 -17.23 7.64
CA VAL A 27 18.06 -16.50 7.69
C VAL A 27 17.66 -15.07 7.99
N GLN A 28 18.22 -14.53 9.03
CA GLN A 28 18.07 -13.16 9.50
C GLN A 28 18.49 -12.16 8.41
N SER A 29 17.65 -12.02 7.37
CA SER A 29 17.86 -11.07 6.28
C SER A 29 16.94 -9.89 6.53
N MET A 30 17.49 -8.71 6.49
CA MET A 30 16.78 -7.44 6.58
C MET A 30 15.55 -7.43 5.67
N LEU A 31 14.36 -7.24 6.26
CA LEU A 31 13.09 -7.16 5.52
C LEU A 31 12.96 -5.77 4.89
N ARG A 32 12.78 -5.71 3.57
CA ARG A 32 12.62 -4.45 2.83
C ARG A 32 11.20 -4.30 2.31
N VAL A 33 10.48 -3.30 2.80
CA VAL A 33 9.07 -3.06 2.47
C VAL A 33 8.91 -1.70 1.80
N GLY A 34 8.27 -1.69 0.64
CA GLY A 34 7.87 -0.47 -0.05
C GLY A 34 6.48 -0.03 0.38
N PHE A 35 6.28 1.26 0.60
CA PHE A 35 4.97 1.88 0.83
C PHE A 35 4.66 2.87 -0.27
N LEU A 36 3.45 2.83 -0.81
CA LEU A 36 2.93 3.88 -1.66
C LEU A 36 1.45 4.16 -1.37
N THR A 37 1.09 5.43 -1.50
CA THR A 37 -0.28 5.92 -1.41
C THR A 37 -0.72 6.43 -2.77
N SER A 38 -1.86 6.00 -3.27
CA SER A 38 -2.29 6.27 -4.64
C SER A 38 -3.75 6.70 -4.72
N GLY A 39 -4.05 7.59 -5.66
CA GLY A 39 -5.38 8.16 -5.86
C GLY A 39 -5.66 9.35 -4.95
N GLY A 40 -6.93 9.63 -4.64
CA GLY A 40 -7.33 10.66 -3.70
C GLY A 40 -6.80 10.38 -2.30
N ASP A 41 -6.39 11.39 -1.58
CA ASP A 41 -5.99 11.24 -0.18
C ASP A 41 -7.21 11.15 0.76
N CYS A 42 -6.98 10.64 1.95
CA CYS A 42 -7.97 10.60 3.02
C CYS A 42 -7.28 10.51 4.39
N GLN A 43 -8.03 10.79 5.44
CA GLN A 43 -7.51 10.86 6.82
C GLN A 43 -6.88 9.54 7.31
N ALA A 44 -7.28 8.39 6.77
CA ALA A 44 -6.77 7.10 7.23
C ALA A 44 -5.40 6.71 6.67
N LEU A 45 -4.87 7.39 5.65
CA LEU A 45 -3.63 6.98 4.97
C LEU A 45 -2.43 6.94 5.91
N ASN A 46 -2.18 8.02 6.62
CA ASN A 46 -1.06 8.11 7.55
C ASN A 46 -1.22 7.16 8.73
N ALA A 47 -2.44 7.02 9.28
CA ALA A 47 -2.73 6.09 10.36
C ALA A 47 -2.48 4.63 9.94
N THR A 48 -2.90 4.26 8.72
CA THR A 48 -2.69 2.92 8.15
C THR A 48 -1.20 2.62 7.95
N MET A 49 -0.45 3.56 7.34
CA MET A 49 1.01 3.41 7.18
C MET A 49 1.72 3.24 8.52
N ARG A 50 1.35 4.06 9.52
CA ARG A 50 1.89 3.94 10.88
C ARG A 50 1.57 2.58 11.50
N GLY A 51 0.33 2.08 11.36
CA GLY A 51 -0.08 0.77 11.88
C GLY A 51 0.76 -0.36 11.29
N ILE A 52 0.95 -0.36 9.96
CA ILE A 52 1.79 -1.35 9.27
C ILE A 52 3.24 -1.25 9.76
N ALA A 53 3.82 -0.04 9.77
CA ALA A 53 5.21 0.16 10.17
C ALA A 53 5.47 -0.31 11.61
N LYS A 54 4.56 0.02 12.55
CA LYS A 54 4.67 -0.46 13.93
C LYS A 54 4.62 -1.99 14.01
N GLY A 55 3.66 -2.62 13.34
CA GLY A 55 3.55 -4.07 13.32
C GLY A 55 4.80 -4.73 12.73
N LEU A 56 5.40 -4.15 11.68
CA LEU A 56 6.65 -4.66 11.10
C LEU A 56 7.81 -4.56 12.10
N TYR A 57 7.99 -3.42 12.76
CA TYR A 57 9.07 -3.23 13.76
C TYR A 57 8.88 -4.07 15.03
N GLU A 58 7.64 -4.47 15.36
CA GLU A 58 7.36 -5.37 16.49
C GLU A 58 7.63 -6.84 16.16
N LEU A 59 7.50 -7.23 14.89
CA LEU A 59 7.56 -8.63 14.46
C LEU A 59 8.91 -9.05 13.87
N PHE A 60 9.71 -8.10 13.41
CA PHE A 60 10.98 -8.34 12.72
C PHE A 60 12.08 -7.50 13.32
N ASP A 61 13.23 -8.12 13.57
CA ASP A 61 14.39 -7.46 14.19
C ASP A 61 15.02 -6.41 13.28
N GLU A 62 15.05 -6.67 11.96
CA GLU A 62 15.65 -5.77 10.97
C GLU A 62 14.65 -5.45 9.85
N VAL A 63 14.20 -4.21 9.79
CA VAL A 63 13.24 -3.71 8.78
C VAL A 63 13.72 -2.41 8.16
N GLU A 64 13.70 -2.36 6.83
CA GLU A 64 13.84 -1.13 6.05
C GLU A 64 12.52 -0.80 5.36
N ILE A 65 12.03 0.41 5.53
CA ILE A 65 10.81 0.89 4.88
C ILE A 65 11.18 1.98 3.87
N TYR A 66 10.70 1.81 2.63
CA TYR A 66 10.87 2.75 1.53
C TYR A 66 9.53 3.36 1.16
N GLY A 67 9.34 4.65 1.43
CA GLY A 67 8.14 5.39 1.05
C GLY A 67 8.30 5.99 -0.35
N PHE A 68 7.47 5.57 -1.32
CA PHE A 68 7.47 6.12 -2.67
C PHE A 68 6.69 7.42 -2.72
N LEU A 69 7.34 8.52 -3.13
CA LEU A 69 6.73 9.83 -3.21
C LEU A 69 5.76 9.90 -4.41
N GLU A 70 4.60 10.51 -4.22
CA GLU A 70 3.57 10.63 -5.25
C GLU A 70 3.09 9.27 -5.81
N GLY A 71 3.07 8.23 -4.96
CA GLY A 71 2.49 6.93 -5.28
C GLY A 71 3.22 6.18 -6.40
N TYR A 72 2.45 5.66 -7.37
CA TYR A 72 3.02 4.91 -8.51
C TYR A 72 4.01 5.74 -9.34
N LYS A 73 3.85 7.07 -9.40
CA LYS A 73 4.80 7.94 -10.09
C LYS A 73 6.19 7.84 -9.46
N GLY A 74 6.27 7.83 -8.13
CA GLY A 74 7.53 7.64 -7.42
C GLY A 74 8.14 6.27 -7.67
N LEU A 75 7.32 5.21 -7.66
CA LEU A 75 7.79 3.86 -7.97
C LEU A 75 8.34 3.75 -9.40
N MET A 76 7.67 4.37 -10.40
CA MET A 76 8.14 4.42 -11.80
C MET A 76 9.47 5.15 -11.95
N ARG A 77 9.63 6.26 -11.23
CA ARG A 77 10.81 7.15 -11.37
C ARG A 77 11.94 6.83 -10.39
N GLY A 78 11.74 5.87 -9.49
CA GLY A 78 12.68 5.59 -8.41
C GLY A 78 12.80 6.75 -7.41
N ASN A 79 11.72 7.53 -7.23
CA ASN A 79 11.65 8.62 -6.28
C ASN A 79 11.06 8.14 -4.96
N TYR A 80 11.90 7.97 -3.95
CA TYR A 80 11.54 7.41 -2.66
C TYR A 80 12.35 8.02 -1.53
N VAL A 81 11.85 7.85 -0.32
CA VAL A 81 12.57 8.16 0.93
C VAL A 81 12.73 6.87 1.75
N LYS A 82 13.88 6.69 2.39
CA LYS A 82 14.06 5.63 3.37
C LYS A 82 13.51 6.14 4.71
N MET A 83 12.43 5.53 5.16
CA MET A 83 11.70 5.96 6.34
C MET A 83 12.29 5.35 7.60
N LYS A 84 12.34 6.14 8.66
CA LYS A 84 12.78 5.75 10.00
C LYS A 84 11.57 5.60 10.92
N PRO A 85 11.68 4.85 12.03
CA PRO A 85 10.59 4.73 13.01
C PRO A 85 10.04 6.09 13.49
N ALA A 86 10.89 7.10 13.60
CA ALA A 86 10.51 8.46 14.00
C ALA A 86 9.57 9.14 13.00
N ASP A 87 9.67 8.84 11.69
CA ASP A 87 8.85 9.44 10.63
C ASP A 87 7.38 9.03 10.74
N PHE A 88 7.10 7.93 11.42
CA PHE A 88 5.74 7.45 11.72
C PHE A 88 5.19 8.02 13.04
N SER A 89 5.94 8.84 13.77
CA SER A 89 5.48 9.45 14.99
C SER A 89 4.64 10.70 14.70
N GLY A 90 3.53 10.87 15.46
CA GLY A 90 2.69 12.07 15.34
C GLY A 90 1.84 12.18 14.08
N ILE A 91 1.81 11.15 13.23
CA ILE A 91 1.07 11.21 11.94
C ILE A 91 -0.35 10.62 11.99
N ILE A 92 -0.76 10.00 13.11
CA ILE A 92 -2.02 9.27 13.20
C ILE A 92 -3.25 10.15 12.91
N ASN A 93 -3.23 11.40 13.40
CA ASN A 93 -4.30 12.38 13.22
C ASN A 93 -3.99 13.42 12.13
N LYS A 94 -2.91 13.22 11.39
CA LYS A 94 -2.51 14.12 10.30
C LYS A 94 -3.25 13.74 9.03
N GLY A 95 -4.03 14.68 8.49
CA GLY A 95 -4.74 14.49 7.22
C GLY A 95 -3.81 14.35 6.02
N GLY A 96 -4.36 13.87 4.92
CA GLY A 96 -3.63 13.65 3.69
C GLY A 96 -2.67 12.45 3.78
N THR A 97 -1.55 12.55 3.10
CA THR A 97 -0.49 11.54 3.11
C THR A 97 0.89 12.19 3.19
N ILE A 98 1.75 11.68 4.08
CA ILE A 98 3.14 12.16 4.19
C ILE A 98 4.00 11.81 2.97
N LEU A 99 3.57 10.84 2.16
CA LEU A 99 4.27 10.44 0.92
C LEU A 99 3.74 11.18 -0.31
N GLY A 100 2.63 11.91 -0.18
CA GLY A 100 1.91 12.43 -1.33
C GLY A 100 1.26 11.34 -2.16
N SER A 101 0.40 11.72 -3.08
CA SER A 101 -0.25 10.79 -3.99
C SER A 101 -0.37 11.41 -5.39
N SER A 102 -0.53 10.55 -6.39
CA SER A 102 -0.87 10.97 -7.75
C SER A 102 -1.89 10.03 -8.37
N ARG A 103 -2.65 10.56 -9.33
CA ARG A 103 -3.58 9.75 -10.11
C ARG A 103 -2.85 9.17 -11.31
N GLN A 104 -2.74 7.85 -11.33
CA GLN A 104 -2.22 7.09 -12.46
C GLN A 104 -3.33 6.15 -12.95
N PRO A 105 -4.08 6.52 -14.02
CA PRO A 105 -5.19 5.71 -14.49
C PRO A 105 -4.73 4.32 -14.92
N PHE A 106 -5.38 3.26 -14.39
CA PHE A 106 -5.04 1.87 -14.73
C PHE A 106 -5.06 1.61 -16.24
N LYS A 107 -6.04 2.19 -16.95
CA LYS A 107 -6.16 2.04 -18.41
C LYS A 107 -4.92 2.50 -19.19
N LEU A 108 -4.11 3.39 -18.59
CA LEU A 108 -2.89 3.92 -19.19
C LEU A 108 -1.61 3.25 -18.70
N MET A 109 -1.71 2.19 -17.86
CA MET A 109 -0.52 1.52 -17.31
C MET A 109 0.27 0.75 -18.38
N GLY A 110 -0.38 0.20 -19.40
CA GLY A 110 0.26 -0.45 -20.52
C GLY A 110 0.84 0.51 -21.58
N GLN A 111 0.64 1.82 -21.43
CA GLN A 111 1.18 2.82 -22.33
C GLN A 111 2.42 3.48 -21.73
N PRO A 112 3.46 3.77 -22.52
CA PRO A 112 4.60 4.53 -22.01
C PRO A 112 4.20 5.91 -21.53
N THR A 113 5.04 6.55 -20.75
CA THR A 113 4.91 7.96 -20.39
C THR A 113 5.23 8.85 -21.61
N GLU A 114 4.95 10.13 -21.55
CA GLU A 114 5.24 11.10 -22.63
C GLU A 114 6.73 11.12 -23.03
N ASP A 115 7.62 10.85 -22.07
CA ASP A 115 9.06 10.73 -22.27
C ASP A 115 9.52 9.30 -22.60
N GLY A 116 8.59 8.41 -22.98
CA GLY A 116 8.89 7.07 -23.51
C GLY A 116 9.19 6.01 -22.45
N LEU A 117 9.01 6.29 -21.14
CA LEU A 117 9.26 5.33 -20.08
C LEU A 117 8.19 4.23 -20.07
N ASP A 118 8.59 2.97 -20.13
CA ASP A 118 7.71 1.83 -19.85
C ASP A 118 7.41 1.77 -18.35
N LYS A 119 6.15 2.05 -17.99
CA LYS A 119 5.71 2.18 -16.61
C LYS A 119 5.88 0.90 -15.81
N VAL A 120 5.41 -0.22 -16.34
CA VAL A 120 5.44 -1.52 -15.64
C VAL A 120 6.88 -2.00 -15.48
N LYS A 121 7.67 -1.93 -16.54
CA LYS A 121 9.08 -2.31 -16.53
C LYS A 121 9.86 -1.48 -15.51
N SER A 122 9.68 -0.16 -15.51
CA SER A 122 10.38 0.74 -14.57
C SER A 122 10.01 0.49 -13.11
N MET A 123 8.74 0.20 -12.82
CA MET A 123 8.32 -0.19 -11.45
C MET A 123 8.99 -1.49 -11.01
N LYS A 124 9.08 -2.48 -11.91
CA LYS A 124 9.76 -3.76 -11.64
C LYS A 124 11.27 -3.56 -11.41
N GLU A 125 11.90 -2.70 -12.19
CA GLU A 125 13.32 -2.36 -12.04
C GLU A 125 13.60 -1.69 -10.70
N THR A 126 12.76 -0.71 -10.30
CA THR A 126 12.87 -0.04 -9.00
C THR A 126 12.69 -1.02 -7.84
N TYR A 127 11.67 -1.89 -7.91
CA TYR A 127 11.42 -2.94 -6.93
C TYR A 127 12.65 -3.86 -6.76
N LYS A 128 13.21 -4.35 -7.87
CA LYS A 128 14.40 -5.21 -7.88
C LYS A 128 15.65 -4.49 -7.39
N LYS A 129 15.88 -3.24 -7.84
CA LYS A 129 17.02 -2.42 -7.43
C LYS A 129 17.08 -2.22 -5.92
N LEU A 130 15.93 -1.97 -5.29
CA LEU A 130 15.80 -1.82 -3.85
C LEU A 130 15.77 -3.15 -3.10
N LYS A 131 15.71 -4.27 -3.82
CA LYS A 131 15.57 -5.62 -3.27
C LYS A 131 14.38 -5.70 -2.31
N LEU A 132 13.24 -5.13 -2.72
CA LEU A 132 12.04 -5.16 -1.89
C LEU A 132 11.53 -6.60 -1.75
N ASP A 133 11.16 -6.97 -0.55
CA ASP A 133 10.50 -8.24 -0.25
C ASP A 133 8.98 -8.12 -0.44
N CYS A 134 8.43 -6.92 -0.26
CA CYS A 134 7.01 -6.63 -0.41
C CYS A 134 6.75 -5.16 -0.75
N LEU A 135 5.66 -4.91 -1.47
CA LEU A 135 5.13 -3.58 -1.75
C LEU A 135 3.71 -3.44 -1.19
N CYS A 136 3.52 -2.53 -0.25
CA CYS A 136 2.20 -2.17 0.30
C CYS A 136 1.61 -1.02 -0.50
N VAL A 137 0.45 -1.25 -1.11
CA VAL A 137 -0.26 -0.27 -1.95
C VAL A 137 -1.54 0.16 -1.28
N LEU A 138 -1.60 1.41 -0.82
CA LEU A 138 -2.80 2.02 -0.25
C LEU A 138 -3.52 2.81 -1.34
N GLY A 139 -4.70 2.35 -1.75
CA GLY A 139 -5.41 3.04 -2.82
C GLY A 139 -6.79 2.45 -3.15
N GLY A 140 -7.52 3.18 -3.98
CA GLY A 140 -8.85 2.79 -4.45
C GLY A 140 -8.82 1.76 -5.58
N ASN A 141 -9.96 1.52 -6.22
CA ASN A 141 -10.15 0.48 -7.24
C ASN A 141 -9.09 0.51 -8.36
N GLY A 142 -8.82 1.67 -8.95
CA GLY A 142 -7.79 1.80 -9.99
C GLY A 142 -6.39 1.42 -9.50
N SER A 143 -6.05 1.81 -8.28
CA SER A 143 -4.78 1.48 -7.64
C SER A 143 -4.66 -0.01 -7.34
N GLN A 144 -5.74 -0.67 -6.90
CA GLN A 144 -5.77 -2.11 -6.64
C GLN A 144 -5.64 -2.91 -7.94
N LYS A 145 -6.22 -2.44 -9.05
CA LYS A 145 -6.01 -3.06 -10.37
C LYS A 145 -4.54 -3.00 -10.81
N THR A 146 -3.86 -1.88 -10.56
CA THR A 146 -2.42 -1.76 -10.83
C THR A 146 -1.60 -2.66 -9.88
N ALA A 147 -1.98 -2.76 -8.60
CA ALA A 147 -1.35 -3.67 -7.66
C ALA A 147 -1.47 -5.13 -8.11
N ASN A 148 -2.65 -5.54 -8.60
CA ASN A 148 -2.87 -6.87 -9.16
C ASN A 148 -2.00 -7.12 -10.40
N LEU A 149 -1.94 -6.16 -11.34
CA LEU A 149 -1.05 -6.24 -12.51
C LEU A 149 0.41 -6.48 -12.09
N LEU A 150 0.92 -5.73 -11.11
CA LEU A 150 2.29 -5.93 -10.62
C LEU A 150 2.48 -7.29 -9.95
N SER A 151 1.45 -7.81 -9.28
CA SER A 151 1.47 -9.16 -8.70
C SER A 151 1.52 -10.24 -9.78
N GLU A 152 0.75 -10.09 -10.86
CA GLU A 152 0.79 -10.97 -12.04
C GLU A 152 2.16 -10.92 -12.74
N GLU A 153 2.83 -9.78 -12.69
CA GLU A 153 4.21 -9.58 -13.18
C GLU A 153 5.29 -10.12 -12.22
N GLY A 154 4.89 -10.80 -11.15
CA GLY A 154 5.76 -11.53 -10.23
C GLY A 154 6.28 -10.73 -9.05
N LEU A 155 5.75 -9.55 -8.74
CA LEU A 155 6.09 -8.80 -7.54
C LEU A 155 5.21 -9.27 -6.36
N ASN A 156 5.78 -9.28 -5.16
CA ASN A 156 5.00 -9.50 -3.95
C ASN A 156 4.33 -8.18 -3.54
N VAL A 157 3.02 -8.07 -3.77
CA VAL A 157 2.25 -6.84 -3.55
C VAL A 157 1.11 -7.11 -2.59
N ILE A 158 0.95 -6.24 -1.61
CA ILE A 158 -0.18 -6.24 -0.68
C ILE A 158 -1.03 -5.01 -0.96
N GLY A 159 -2.26 -5.22 -1.43
CA GLY A 159 -3.25 -4.18 -1.62
C GLY A 159 -3.98 -3.85 -0.33
N LEU A 160 -4.03 -2.57 0.01
CA LEU A 160 -4.82 -2.06 1.14
C LEU A 160 -5.95 -1.19 0.58
N PRO A 161 -7.22 -1.63 0.74
CA PRO A 161 -8.36 -0.95 0.16
C PRO A 161 -8.59 0.40 0.84
N LYS A 162 -8.34 1.50 0.13
CA LYS A 162 -8.49 2.86 0.62
C LYS A 162 -9.45 3.65 -0.27
N THR A 163 -10.55 4.07 0.30
CA THR A 163 -11.51 5.02 -0.27
C THR A 163 -12.42 5.55 0.85
N ILE A 164 -12.99 6.74 0.66
CA ILE A 164 -14.01 7.29 1.57
C ILE A 164 -15.43 6.81 1.19
N ASP A 165 -15.60 6.19 0.03
CA ASP A 165 -16.90 5.82 -0.54
C ASP A 165 -17.35 4.41 -0.11
N ASN A 166 -16.46 3.62 0.49
CA ASN A 166 -16.68 2.21 0.86
C ASN A 166 -17.17 1.32 -0.29
N ASP A 167 -16.70 1.60 -1.50
CA ASP A 167 -17.17 1.05 -2.78
C ASP A 167 -16.26 -0.04 -3.37
N LEU A 168 -15.32 -0.58 -2.60
CA LEU A 168 -14.42 -1.64 -3.05
C LEU A 168 -15.00 -3.02 -2.72
N TRP A 169 -15.20 -3.81 -3.77
CA TRP A 169 -15.65 -5.18 -3.61
C TRP A 169 -14.60 -6.05 -2.91
N GLY A 170 -15.06 -6.94 -2.02
CA GLY A 170 -14.18 -7.90 -1.31
C GLY A 170 -13.69 -7.43 0.05
N THR A 171 -14.13 -6.27 0.52
CA THR A 171 -13.92 -5.79 1.89
C THR A 171 -15.23 -5.25 2.47
N ASP A 172 -15.43 -5.44 3.77
CA ASP A 172 -16.61 -4.89 4.47
C ASP A 172 -16.45 -3.38 4.72
N MET A 173 -15.21 -2.93 4.93
CA MET A 173 -14.89 -1.54 5.23
C MET A 173 -13.54 -1.16 4.62
N THR A 174 -13.50 0.00 4.00
CA THR A 174 -12.28 0.57 3.43
C THR A 174 -11.59 1.53 4.40
N PHE A 175 -10.27 1.60 4.33
CA PHE A 175 -9.50 2.62 5.05
C PHE A 175 -9.90 4.00 4.55
N GLY A 176 -10.48 4.81 5.41
CA GLY A 176 -10.93 6.17 5.11
C GLY A 176 -12.44 6.39 5.21
N PHE A 177 -13.27 5.36 5.04
CA PHE A 177 -14.71 5.50 5.12
C PHE A 177 -15.16 6.00 6.50
N GLN A 178 -14.81 5.28 7.57
CA GLN A 178 -15.21 5.66 8.93
C GLN A 178 -14.66 7.04 9.31
N SER A 179 -13.41 7.32 8.97
CA SER A 179 -12.80 8.63 9.23
C SER A 179 -13.55 9.76 8.52
N ALA A 180 -14.03 9.53 7.30
CA ALA A 180 -14.82 10.52 6.56
C ALA A 180 -16.18 10.74 7.22
N VAL A 181 -16.83 9.67 7.68
CA VAL A 181 -18.11 9.74 8.42
C VAL A 181 -17.94 10.55 9.69
N ASP A 182 -16.92 10.26 10.49
CA ASP A 182 -16.65 10.96 11.76
C ASP A 182 -16.40 12.46 11.55
N ILE A 183 -15.63 12.81 10.52
CA ILE A 183 -15.36 14.21 10.17
C ILE A 183 -16.63 14.91 9.70
N ALA A 184 -17.43 14.26 8.84
CA ALA A 184 -18.68 14.83 8.35
C ALA A 184 -19.68 15.07 9.49
N THR A 185 -19.82 14.10 10.39
CA THR A 185 -20.68 14.23 11.58
C THR A 185 -20.25 15.40 12.44
N THR A 186 -18.97 15.50 12.76
CA THR A 186 -18.43 16.61 13.57
C THR A 186 -18.62 17.98 12.90
N ALA A 187 -18.64 18.03 11.57
CA ALA A 187 -18.81 19.29 10.85
C ALA A 187 -20.28 19.72 10.72
N ILE A 188 -21.23 18.78 10.90
CA ILE A 188 -22.69 19.05 10.84
C ILE A 188 -23.23 19.44 12.22
N ASP A 189 -22.71 18.85 13.31
CA ASP A 189 -23.06 19.16 14.71
C ASP A 189 -22.52 20.54 15.15
#